data_8a18c3d2ecb521e27148fa1498b0c597
#
_entry.id   8a18c3d2ecb521e27148fa1498b0c597
#
_cell.length_a   1.000
_cell.length_b   1.000
_cell.length_c   1.000
_cell.angle_alpha   90.00
_cell.angle_beta   90.00
_cell.angle_gamma   90.00
#
_symmetry.space_group_name_H-M   'P 1'
#
loop_
_entity.id
_entity.type
_entity.pdbx_description
1 polymer ?
#
loop_
_entity_poly.entity_id
_entity_poly.type
_entity_poly.pdbx_seq_one_letter_code
_entity_poly.pdbx_strand_id
1 'polypeptide(L)'
;MLMIVRSRSRELLLIGTLGLCLAIAIGTAWMGLSLSLGAFLAGLLLAESEYSLSVVEGVLPFKMIFTSLFFISIGMLLDVQFAFTHVASILLLAVALLLFKTLAALAAMLLLRYPLRVCIIAAMSISQIGEFSFVLARSGVESGLMDNLAYQVFLASSILTMVATPFMMNAAPLVAGWIGKRLGSHGMQEEPHQDAASREELRDHLMIIGFGIGGKYLARTARKAGIPYV
;
A
#
# COMPACT_ATOMS: atom_id res chain seq x y z
N MET A 1 -17.00 14.76 -17.62
CA MET A 1 -15.64 14.22 -17.90
C MET A 1 -15.29 14.14 -19.38
N LEU A 2 -16.14 13.63 -20.27
CA LEU A 2 -15.85 13.51 -21.71
C LEU A 2 -15.43 14.84 -22.38
N MET A 3 -16.02 15.98 -22.01
CA MET A 3 -15.63 17.30 -22.56
C MET A 3 -14.23 17.76 -22.14
N ILE A 4 -13.81 17.44 -20.90
CA ILE A 4 -12.50 17.83 -20.35
C ILE A 4 -11.38 17.02 -21.00
N VAL A 5 -11.63 15.74 -21.23
CA VAL A 5 -10.69 14.83 -21.89
C VAL A 5 -10.46 15.20 -23.36
N ARG A 6 -11.48 15.71 -24.04
CA ARG A 6 -11.41 16.11 -25.45
C ARG A 6 -10.49 17.31 -25.70
N SER A 7 -10.19 18.10 -24.66
CA SER A 7 -9.30 19.27 -24.76
C SER A 7 -7.81 18.93 -24.79
N ARG A 8 -7.41 17.67 -24.54
CA ARG A 8 -6.01 17.20 -24.46
C ARG A 8 -5.10 18.01 -23.51
N SER A 9 -5.67 18.87 -22.65
CA SER A 9 -4.91 19.66 -21.68
C SER A 9 -4.78 18.88 -20.37
N ARG A 10 -3.55 18.64 -19.95
CA ARG A 10 -3.22 17.97 -18.69
C ARG A 10 -3.71 18.76 -17.48
N GLU A 11 -3.70 20.08 -17.58
CA GLU A 11 -4.15 21.00 -16.55
C GLU A 11 -5.67 20.94 -16.34
N LEU A 12 -6.44 20.93 -17.44
CA LEU A 12 -7.90 20.80 -17.37
C LEU A 12 -8.33 19.44 -16.82
N LEU A 13 -7.61 18.38 -17.12
CA LEU A 13 -7.85 17.06 -16.55
C LEU A 13 -7.64 17.08 -15.03
N LEU A 14 -6.56 17.70 -14.56
CA LEU A 14 -6.27 17.85 -13.12
C LEU A 14 -7.33 18.67 -12.39
N ILE A 15 -7.65 19.85 -12.90
CA ILE A 15 -8.65 20.74 -12.30
C ILE A 15 -10.02 20.05 -12.26
N GLY A 16 -10.39 19.41 -13.36
CA GLY A 16 -11.65 18.67 -13.46
C GLY A 16 -11.73 17.49 -12.49
N THR A 17 -10.63 16.77 -12.32
CA THR A 17 -10.52 15.65 -11.37
C THR A 17 -10.63 16.13 -9.93
N LEU A 18 -9.88 17.17 -9.56
CA LEU A 18 -9.94 17.76 -8.22
C LEU A 18 -11.32 18.35 -7.92
N GLY A 19 -11.91 19.03 -8.91
CA GLY A 19 -13.26 19.56 -8.80
C GLY A 19 -14.31 18.47 -8.58
N LEU A 20 -14.21 17.37 -9.32
CA LEU A 20 -15.09 16.21 -9.14
C LEU A 20 -14.92 15.57 -7.75
N CYS A 21 -13.68 15.37 -7.30
CA CYS A 21 -13.41 14.84 -5.97
C CYS A 21 -14.00 15.72 -4.87
N LEU A 22 -13.82 17.04 -4.97
CA LEU A 22 -14.38 18.00 -4.04
C LEU A 22 -15.91 17.99 -4.06
N ALA A 23 -16.53 17.97 -5.23
CA ALA A 23 -17.98 17.94 -5.37
C ALA A 23 -18.58 16.68 -4.70
N ILE A 24 -17.97 15.51 -4.92
CA ILE A 24 -18.42 14.27 -4.28
C ILE A 24 -18.19 14.33 -2.77
N ALA A 25 -17.02 14.83 -2.31
CA ALA A 25 -16.73 14.95 -0.89
C ALA A 25 -17.69 15.89 -0.15
N ILE A 26 -18.02 17.03 -0.77
CA ILE A 26 -19.00 17.98 -0.20
C ILE A 26 -20.40 17.38 -0.24
N GLY A 27 -20.79 16.74 -1.34
CA GLY A 27 -22.08 16.07 -1.47
C GLY A 27 -22.30 14.99 -0.41
N THR A 28 -21.28 14.17 -0.13
CA THR A 28 -21.34 13.15 0.93
C THR A 28 -21.35 13.77 2.33
N ALA A 29 -20.67 14.90 2.54
CA ALA A 29 -20.70 15.63 3.79
C ALA A 29 -22.09 16.17 4.11
N TRP A 30 -22.84 16.64 3.12
CA TRP A 30 -24.25 17.05 3.31
C TRP A 30 -25.16 15.87 3.70
N MET A 31 -24.78 14.65 3.34
CA MET A 31 -25.49 13.44 3.77
C MET A 31 -25.06 12.94 5.16
N GLY A 32 -24.23 13.71 5.89
CA GLY A 32 -23.75 13.35 7.23
C GLY A 32 -22.53 12.42 7.26
N LEU A 33 -21.89 12.18 6.10
CA LEU A 33 -20.65 11.40 6.02
C LEU A 33 -19.41 12.31 6.13
N SER A 34 -18.26 11.72 6.46
CA SER A 34 -17.01 12.49 6.51
C SER A 34 -16.53 12.89 5.11
N LEU A 35 -15.89 14.08 5.00
CA LEU A 35 -15.23 14.53 3.76
C LEU A 35 -14.22 13.52 3.26
N SER A 36 -13.48 12.86 4.16
CA SER A 36 -12.48 11.85 3.82
C SER A 36 -13.11 10.63 3.15
N LEU A 37 -14.28 10.18 3.62
CA LEU A 37 -15.01 9.07 2.99
C LEU A 37 -15.50 9.47 1.60
N GLY A 38 -15.99 10.70 1.44
CA GLY A 38 -16.40 11.22 0.14
C GLY A 38 -15.24 11.30 -0.86
N ALA A 39 -14.08 11.78 -0.42
CA ALA A 39 -12.88 11.82 -1.24
C ALA A 39 -12.39 10.40 -1.62
N PHE A 40 -12.49 9.43 -0.71
CA PHE A 40 -12.19 8.03 -0.99
C PHE A 40 -13.12 7.44 -2.06
N LEU A 41 -14.43 7.66 -1.94
CA LEU A 41 -15.41 7.21 -2.95
C LEU A 41 -15.15 7.84 -4.32
N ALA A 42 -14.80 9.13 -4.35
CA ALA A 42 -14.41 9.81 -5.58
C ALA A 42 -13.17 9.18 -6.20
N GLY A 43 -12.16 8.86 -5.40
CA GLY A 43 -10.94 8.16 -5.86
C GLY A 43 -11.23 6.78 -6.41
N LEU A 44 -12.14 6.03 -5.79
CA LEU A 44 -12.56 4.71 -6.27
C LEU A 44 -13.23 4.79 -7.65
N LEU A 45 -14.13 5.75 -7.84
CA LEU A 45 -14.78 5.99 -9.15
C LEU A 45 -13.76 6.37 -10.23
N LEU A 46 -12.74 7.15 -9.89
CA LEU A 46 -11.69 7.55 -10.82
C LEU A 46 -10.73 6.42 -11.15
N ALA A 47 -10.49 5.51 -10.22
CA ALA A 47 -9.61 4.36 -10.42
C ALA A 47 -10.11 3.40 -11.51
N GLU A 48 -11.43 3.29 -11.67
CA GLU A 48 -12.07 2.47 -12.72
C GLU A 48 -12.12 3.16 -14.09
N SER A 49 -11.70 4.43 -14.19
CA SER A 49 -11.73 5.18 -15.44
C SER A 49 -10.55 4.82 -16.36
N GLU A 50 -10.74 4.94 -17.68
CA GLU A 50 -9.67 4.78 -18.68
C GLU A 50 -8.51 5.78 -18.49
N TYR A 51 -8.75 6.88 -17.75
CA TYR A 51 -7.79 7.95 -17.49
C TYR A 51 -7.12 7.84 -16.13
N SER A 52 -7.33 6.74 -15.40
CA SER A 52 -6.82 6.54 -14.03
C SER A 52 -5.32 6.79 -13.91
N LEU A 53 -4.52 6.32 -14.87
CA LEU A 53 -3.07 6.51 -14.85
C LEU A 53 -2.68 7.99 -14.98
N SER A 54 -3.29 8.73 -15.90
CA SER A 54 -3.03 10.17 -16.10
C SER A 54 -3.49 11.00 -14.89
N VAL A 55 -4.59 10.60 -14.25
CA VAL A 55 -5.08 11.22 -13.01
C VAL A 55 -4.10 10.98 -11.88
N VAL A 56 -3.63 9.74 -11.69
CA VAL A 56 -2.64 9.40 -10.65
C VAL A 56 -1.36 10.19 -10.84
N GLU A 57 -0.80 10.23 -12.06
CA GLU A 57 0.40 11.02 -12.33
C GLU A 57 0.25 12.50 -12.00
N GLY A 58 -0.91 13.07 -12.29
CA GLY A 58 -1.20 14.47 -12.02
C GLY A 58 -1.43 14.79 -10.54
N VAL A 59 -2.04 13.87 -9.78
CA VAL A 59 -2.36 14.05 -8.35
C VAL A 59 -1.17 13.69 -7.46
N LEU A 60 -0.25 12.85 -7.92
CA LEU A 60 0.87 12.35 -7.13
C LEU A 60 1.71 13.43 -6.43
N PRO A 61 2.11 14.56 -7.08
CA PRO A 61 2.86 15.63 -6.42
C PRO A 61 2.09 16.25 -5.25
N PHE A 62 0.78 16.48 -5.43
CA PHE A 62 -0.08 17.01 -4.37
C PHE A 62 -0.22 16.02 -3.21
N LYS A 63 -0.38 14.74 -3.52
CA LYS A 63 -0.39 13.67 -2.50
C LYS A 63 0.89 13.73 -1.66
N MET A 64 2.06 13.86 -2.27
CA MET A 64 3.33 13.90 -1.55
C MET A 64 3.41 15.13 -0.62
N ILE A 65 3.03 16.31 -1.10
CA ILE A 65 3.05 17.55 -0.30
C ILE A 65 2.06 17.44 0.86
N PHE A 66 0.81 17.09 0.60
CA PHE A 66 -0.22 17.01 1.64
C PHE A 66 0.04 15.90 2.65
N THR A 67 0.58 14.76 2.22
CA THR A 67 1.00 13.69 3.14
C THR A 67 2.13 14.16 4.05
N SER A 68 3.11 14.90 3.52
CA SER A 68 4.20 15.46 4.34
C SER A 68 3.68 16.48 5.35
N LEU A 69 2.79 17.38 4.94
CA LEU A 69 2.15 18.36 5.84
C LEU A 69 1.31 17.66 6.92
N PHE A 70 0.59 16.61 6.55
CA PHE A 70 -0.20 15.81 7.49
C PHE A 70 0.70 15.17 8.55
N PHE A 71 1.79 14.52 8.17
CA PHE A 71 2.70 13.89 9.13
C PHE A 71 3.41 14.92 10.02
N ILE A 72 3.77 16.09 9.48
CA ILE A 72 4.32 17.19 10.29
C ILE A 72 3.27 17.63 11.32
N SER A 73 2.02 17.84 10.90
CA SER A 73 0.94 18.25 11.79
C SER A 73 0.66 17.23 12.89
N ILE A 74 0.63 15.95 12.55
CA ILE A 74 0.47 14.85 13.52
C ILE A 74 1.66 14.81 14.51
N GLY A 75 2.88 14.98 13.99
CA GLY A 75 4.07 15.05 14.85
C GLY A 75 4.03 16.22 15.84
N MET A 76 3.46 17.37 15.45
CA MET A 76 3.27 18.52 16.32
C MET A 76 2.20 18.32 17.40
N LEU A 77 1.25 17.41 17.19
CA LEU A 77 0.23 17.05 18.20
C LEU A 77 0.77 16.10 19.27
N LEU A 78 1.91 15.47 19.01
CA LEU A 78 2.54 14.56 19.97
C LEU A 78 3.21 15.35 21.09
N ASP A 79 2.81 15.09 22.33
CA ASP A 79 3.53 15.55 23.51
C ASP A 79 4.78 14.68 23.73
N VAL A 80 5.93 15.25 23.36
CA VAL A 80 7.22 14.55 23.43
C VAL A 80 7.59 14.23 24.89
N GLN A 81 7.30 15.11 25.84
CA GLN A 81 7.58 14.88 27.27
C GLN A 81 6.70 13.74 27.80
N PHE A 82 5.42 13.74 27.43
CA PHE A 82 4.51 12.65 27.74
C PHE A 82 5.00 11.31 27.16
N ALA A 83 5.47 11.31 25.92
CA ALA A 83 5.97 10.11 25.25
C ALA A 83 7.17 9.51 25.99
N PHE A 84 8.10 10.32 26.50
CA PHE A 84 9.22 9.83 27.30
C PHE A 84 8.80 9.30 28.68
N THR A 85 7.79 9.87 29.30
CA THR A 85 7.31 9.41 30.61
C THR A 85 6.48 8.12 30.53
N HIS A 86 5.85 7.85 29.38
CA HIS A 86 4.96 6.69 29.18
C HIS A 86 5.51 5.69 28.15
N VAL A 87 6.84 5.63 27.97
CA VAL A 87 7.49 4.76 26.96
C VAL A 87 7.03 3.31 27.06
N ALA A 88 6.92 2.76 28.27
CA ALA A 88 6.50 1.37 28.45
C ALA A 88 5.08 1.10 27.92
N SER A 89 4.13 1.98 28.22
CA SER A 89 2.75 1.86 27.73
C SER A 89 2.67 2.01 26.20
N ILE A 90 3.42 2.95 25.65
CA ILE A 90 3.49 3.20 24.20
C ILE A 90 4.09 2.01 23.46
N LEU A 91 5.21 1.47 23.94
CA LEU A 91 5.84 0.29 23.36
C LEU A 91 4.94 -0.95 23.46
N LEU A 92 4.33 -1.15 24.63
CA LEU A 92 3.41 -2.28 24.85
C LEU A 92 2.24 -2.22 23.86
N LEU A 93 1.60 -1.06 23.74
CA LEU A 93 0.48 -0.87 22.82
C LEU A 93 0.92 -1.00 21.36
N ALA A 94 2.06 -0.41 20.97
CA ALA A 94 2.57 -0.52 19.61
C ALA A 94 2.85 -1.98 19.23
N VAL A 95 3.53 -2.74 20.08
CA VAL A 95 3.81 -4.16 19.86
C VAL A 95 2.52 -4.98 19.83
N ALA A 96 1.59 -4.73 20.76
CA ALA A 96 0.30 -5.42 20.80
C ALA A 96 -0.51 -5.17 19.50
N LEU A 97 -0.55 -3.93 19.01
CA LEU A 97 -1.23 -3.56 17.76
C LEU A 97 -0.57 -4.22 16.54
N LEU A 98 0.76 -4.18 16.44
CA LEU A 98 1.49 -4.82 15.35
C LEU A 98 1.25 -6.34 15.33
N LEU A 99 1.36 -6.99 16.49
CA LEU A 99 1.11 -8.43 16.60
C LEU A 99 -0.34 -8.78 16.26
N PHE A 100 -1.30 -8.08 16.86
CA PHE A 100 -2.72 -8.32 16.62
C PHE A 100 -3.07 -8.17 15.13
N LYS A 101 -2.65 -7.06 14.50
CA LYS A 101 -2.94 -6.82 13.09
C LYS A 101 -2.21 -7.79 12.16
N THR A 102 -0.94 -8.13 12.47
CA THR A 102 -0.22 -9.15 11.71
C THR A 102 -0.91 -10.51 11.80
N LEU A 103 -1.32 -10.94 12.99
CA LEU A 103 -2.02 -12.21 13.18
C LEU A 103 -3.40 -12.21 12.51
N ALA A 104 -4.16 -11.13 12.64
CA ALA A 104 -5.46 -11.00 11.99
C ALA A 104 -5.35 -11.04 10.47
N ALA A 105 -4.40 -10.30 9.89
CA ALA A 105 -4.16 -10.31 8.45
C ALA A 105 -3.65 -11.68 7.97
N LEU A 106 -2.75 -12.30 8.72
CA LEU A 106 -2.24 -13.65 8.43
C LEU A 106 -3.39 -14.68 8.44
N ALA A 107 -4.23 -14.65 9.46
CA ALA A 107 -5.38 -15.53 9.57
C ALA A 107 -6.36 -15.35 8.40
N ALA A 108 -6.68 -14.10 8.05
CA ALA A 108 -7.55 -13.80 6.93
C ALA A 108 -6.99 -14.32 5.59
N MET A 109 -5.71 -14.13 5.33
CA MET A 109 -5.08 -14.60 4.08
C MET A 109 -4.94 -16.11 4.03
N LEU A 110 -4.65 -16.77 5.16
CA LEU A 110 -4.65 -18.24 5.24
C LEU A 110 -6.04 -18.85 4.99
N LEU A 111 -7.08 -18.18 5.49
CA LEU A 111 -8.47 -18.59 5.23
C LEU A 111 -8.80 -18.51 3.72
N LEU A 112 -8.24 -17.52 3.03
CA LEU A 112 -8.34 -17.39 1.58
C LEU A 112 -7.40 -18.34 0.80
N ARG A 113 -6.67 -19.22 1.51
CA ARG A 113 -5.75 -20.23 0.97
C ARG A 113 -4.59 -19.69 0.14
N TYR A 114 -4.11 -18.48 0.44
CA TYR A 114 -2.88 -17.98 -0.16
C TYR A 114 -1.64 -18.75 0.36
N PRO A 115 -0.55 -18.83 -0.43
CA PRO A 115 0.70 -19.44 0.01
C PRO A 115 1.23 -18.77 1.29
N LEU A 116 1.69 -19.56 2.27
CA LEU A 116 2.12 -19.06 3.59
C LEU A 116 3.17 -17.96 3.51
N ARG A 117 4.12 -18.05 2.58
CA ARG A 117 5.14 -17.00 2.34
C ARG A 117 4.50 -15.67 1.98
N VAL A 118 3.52 -15.67 1.07
CA VAL A 118 2.78 -14.47 0.66
C VAL A 118 1.99 -13.92 1.84
N CYS A 119 1.33 -14.80 2.60
CA CYS A 119 0.56 -14.41 3.79
C CYS A 119 1.43 -13.69 4.83
N ILE A 120 2.62 -14.21 5.14
CA ILE A 120 3.53 -13.61 6.13
C ILE A 120 4.02 -12.25 5.64
N ILE A 121 4.50 -12.17 4.39
CA ILE A 121 5.04 -10.92 3.83
C ILE A 121 3.95 -9.84 3.80
N ALA A 122 2.78 -10.16 3.28
CA ALA A 122 1.67 -9.21 3.19
C ALA A 122 1.14 -8.80 4.58
N ALA A 123 0.96 -9.76 5.51
CA ALA A 123 0.49 -9.46 6.86
C ALA A 123 1.44 -8.52 7.61
N MET A 124 2.75 -8.73 7.52
CA MET A 124 3.74 -7.83 8.12
C MET A 124 3.76 -6.45 7.46
N SER A 125 3.49 -6.37 6.15
CA SER A 125 3.50 -5.11 5.39
C SER A 125 2.30 -4.20 5.68
N ILE A 126 1.15 -4.75 6.12
CA ILE A 126 -0.08 -3.98 6.37
C ILE A 126 -0.43 -3.88 7.87
N SER A 127 0.49 -4.25 8.75
CA SER A 127 0.24 -4.32 10.20
C SER A 127 0.21 -2.98 10.92
N GLN A 128 0.74 -1.91 10.32
CA GLN A 128 0.73 -0.58 10.93
C GLN A 128 -0.68 0.00 11.11
N ILE A 129 -0.76 1.01 11.96
CA ILE A 129 -1.96 1.85 12.08
C ILE A 129 -1.99 2.82 10.90
N GLY A 130 -3.13 2.92 10.20
CA GLY A 130 -3.31 3.85 9.07
C GLY A 130 -3.66 5.26 9.53
N GLU A 131 -3.47 6.23 8.64
CA GLU A 131 -3.71 7.66 8.91
C GLU A 131 -5.17 7.99 9.30
N PHE A 132 -6.13 7.25 8.79
CA PHE A 132 -7.55 7.44 9.15
C PHE A 132 -7.83 7.18 10.64
N SER A 133 -7.00 6.38 11.30
CA SER A 133 -7.13 6.11 12.73
C SER A 133 -6.89 7.34 13.58
N PHE A 134 -6.06 8.30 13.14
CA PHE A 134 -5.86 9.58 13.84
C PHE A 134 -7.12 10.45 13.79
N VAL A 135 -7.78 10.49 12.63
CA VAL A 135 -9.05 11.23 12.48
C VAL A 135 -10.12 10.62 13.37
N LEU A 136 -10.20 9.28 13.40
CA LEU A 136 -11.17 8.57 14.24
C LEU A 136 -10.88 8.78 15.73
N ALA A 137 -9.61 8.70 16.15
CA ALA A 137 -9.22 8.94 17.53
C ALA A 137 -9.53 10.38 17.98
N ARG A 138 -9.30 11.37 17.10
CA ARG A 138 -9.66 12.77 17.33
C ARG A 138 -11.16 12.94 17.57
N SER A 139 -11.98 12.35 16.68
CA SER A 139 -13.43 12.33 16.83
C SER A 139 -13.86 11.62 18.13
N GLY A 140 -13.14 10.57 18.54
CA GLY A 140 -13.37 9.89 19.82
C GLY A 140 -13.16 10.80 21.04
N VAL A 141 -12.12 11.64 21.00
CA VAL A 141 -11.88 12.65 22.06
C VAL A 141 -12.98 13.70 22.07
N GLU A 142 -13.32 14.24 20.91
CA GLU A 142 -14.38 15.26 20.75
C GLU A 142 -15.77 14.76 21.21
N SER A 143 -16.03 13.48 21.04
CA SER A 143 -17.27 12.82 21.50
C SER A 143 -17.22 12.33 22.95
N GLY A 144 -16.12 12.54 23.68
CA GLY A 144 -15.96 12.08 25.06
C GLY A 144 -15.79 10.57 25.23
N LEU A 145 -15.55 9.82 24.14
CA LEU A 145 -15.32 8.37 24.16
C LEU A 145 -13.88 8.01 24.50
N MET A 146 -12.95 8.94 24.36
CA MET A 146 -11.52 8.75 24.63
C MET A 146 -10.99 9.93 25.43
N ASP A 147 -10.23 9.66 26.49
CA ASP A 147 -9.54 10.68 27.27
C ASP A 147 -8.22 11.10 26.61
N ASN A 148 -7.67 12.23 27.05
CA ASN A 148 -6.42 12.75 26.49
C ASN A 148 -5.22 11.82 26.72
N LEU A 149 -5.19 11.06 27.80
CA LEU A 149 -4.10 10.12 28.08
C LEU A 149 -4.13 8.98 27.07
N ALA A 150 -5.29 8.34 26.87
CA ALA A 150 -5.46 7.28 25.88
C ALA A 150 -5.16 7.78 24.47
N TYR A 151 -5.59 9.01 24.14
CA TYR A 151 -5.29 9.64 22.86
C TYR A 151 -3.79 9.81 22.61
N GLN A 152 -3.03 10.34 23.59
CA GLN A 152 -1.60 10.54 23.44
C GLN A 152 -0.84 9.21 23.35
N VAL A 153 -1.20 8.21 24.16
CA VAL A 153 -0.62 6.86 24.07
C VAL A 153 -0.92 6.24 22.69
N PHE A 154 -2.16 6.35 22.23
CA PHE A 154 -2.55 5.85 20.90
C PHE A 154 -1.79 6.58 19.78
N LEU A 155 -1.70 7.92 19.83
CA LEU A 155 -1.00 8.74 18.83
C LEU A 155 0.47 8.35 18.74
N ALA A 156 1.18 8.29 19.89
CA ALA A 156 2.59 7.91 19.95
C ALA A 156 2.82 6.47 19.46
N SER A 157 1.97 5.53 19.88
CA SER A 157 2.04 4.14 19.44
C SER A 157 1.81 3.98 17.96
N SER A 158 0.86 4.73 17.38
CA SER A 158 0.56 4.70 15.95
C SER A 158 1.73 5.21 15.12
N ILE A 159 2.33 6.34 15.52
CA ILE A 159 3.55 6.88 14.87
C ILE A 159 4.67 5.84 14.93
N LEU A 160 4.86 5.20 16.08
CA LEU A 160 5.89 4.18 16.24
C LEU A 160 5.66 2.97 15.32
N THR A 161 4.40 2.51 15.17
CA THR A 161 4.08 1.42 14.22
C THR A 161 4.37 1.81 12.78
N MET A 162 4.13 3.06 12.38
CA MET A 162 4.45 3.55 11.04
C MET A 162 5.96 3.60 10.80
N VAL A 163 6.73 4.07 11.78
CA VAL A 163 8.21 4.07 11.71
C VAL A 163 8.77 2.65 11.66
N ALA A 164 8.16 1.70 12.37
CA ALA A 164 8.58 0.30 12.37
C ALA A 164 8.31 -0.42 11.04
N THR A 165 7.30 0.02 10.27
CA THR A 165 6.83 -0.68 9.07
C THR A 165 7.91 -0.93 8.01
N PRO A 166 8.74 0.03 7.59
CA PRO A 166 9.80 -0.24 6.61
C PRO A 166 10.77 -1.33 7.06
N PHE A 167 11.09 -1.37 8.35
CA PHE A 167 11.95 -2.41 8.93
C PHE A 167 11.25 -3.78 8.92
N MET A 168 9.97 -3.81 9.24
CA MET A 168 9.17 -5.03 9.18
C MET A 168 9.04 -5.55 7.75
N MET A 169 8.81 -4.67 6.76
CA MET A 169 8.76 -5.06 5.35
C MET A 169 10.08 -5.67 4.87
N ASN A 170 11.21 -5.09 5.27
CA ASN A 170 12.54 -5.63 4.94
C ASN A 170 12.82 -6.97 5.65
N ALA A 171 12.33 -7.15 6.87
CA ALA A 171 12.47 -8.38 7.64
C ALA A 171 11.49 -9.49 7.20
N ALA A 172 10.37 -9.14 6.60
CA ALA A 172 9.29 -10.08 6.27
C ALA A 172 9.72 -11.28 5.40
N PRO A 173 10.54 -11.13 4.35
CA PRO A 173 11.02 -12.27 3.57
C PRO A 173 11.91 -13.23 4.39
N LEU A 174 12.72 -12.70 5.31
CA LEU A 174 13.57 -13.49 6.21
C LEU A 174 12.72 -14.29 7.20
N VAL A 175 11.72 -13.64 7.81
CA VAL A 175 10.76 -14.29 8.73
C VAL A 175 9.98 -15.38 8.00
N ALA A 176 9.48 -15.09 6.80
CA ALA A 176 8.78 -16.07 5.97
C ALA A 176 9.65 -17.27 5.62
N GLY A 177 10.92 -17.06 5.25
CA GLY A 177 11.86 -18.11 4.97
C GLY A 177 12.19 -18.97 6.20
N TRP A 178 12.35 -18.35 7.38
CA TRP A 178 12.62 -19.07 8.63
C TRP A 178 11.43 -19.91 9.09
N ILE A 179 10.22 -19.37 9.02
CA ILE A 179 8.99 -20.11 9.36
C ILE A 179 8.79 -21.27 8.39
N GLY A 180 9.03 -21.06 7.08
CA GLY A 180 8.90 -22.11 6.06
C GLY A 180 9.82 -23.29 6.30
N LYS A 181 11.06 -23.02 6.63
CA LYS A 181 12.04 -24.08 6.98
C LYS A 181 11.60 -24.88 8.21
N ARG A 182 11.01 -24.24 9.22
CA ARG A 182 10.54 -24.93 10.43
C ARG A 182 9.29 -25.77 10.22
N LEU A 183 8.35 -25.32 9.38
CA LEU A 183 7.12 -26.03 9.09
C LEU A 183 7.27 -27.14 8.04
N GLY A 184 8.47 -27.37 7.52
CA GLY A 184 8.72 -28.42 6.51
C GLY A 184 7.93 -28.24 5.22
N SER A 185 7.44 -27.04 4.97
CA SER A 185 6.62 -26.73 3.80
C SER A 185 7.51 -26.67 2.56
N HIS A 186 7.69 -27.80 1.88
CA HIS A 186 8.37 -27.89 0.59
C HIS A 186 7.70 -27.05 -0.52
N GLY A 187 6.50 -26.49 -0.24
CA GLY A 187 5.78 -25.58 -1.15
C GLY A 187 6.18 -24.09 -1.02
N MET A 188 7.18 -23.76 -0.21
CA MET A 188 7.72 -22.39 -0.05
C MET A 188 8.94 -22.10 -0.90
N GLN A 189 9.40 -23.06 -1.68
CA GLN A 189 10.32 -22.72 -2.75
C GLN A 189 9.58 -21.72 -3.64
N GLU A 190 10.20 -20.57 -3.91
CA GLU A 190 9.96 -19.90 -5.19
C GLU A 190 9.72 -21.04 -6.14
N GLU A 191 8.58 -21.04 -6.89
CA GLU A 191 8.69 -21.74 -8.17
C GLU A 191 10.02 -21.25 -8.70
N PRO A 192 11.04 -22.09 -8.83
CA PRO A 192 12.17 -21.69 -9.63
C PRO A 192 11.43 -21.30 -10.90
N HIS A 193 11.53 -20.02 -11.32
CA HIS A 193 11.22 -19.73 -12.70
C HIS A 193 11.72 -20.96 -13.42
N GLN A 194 10.82 -21.72 -14.05
CA GLN A 194 11.18 -22.96 -14.75
C GLN A 194 12.37 -22.76 -15.69
N ASP A 195 12.79 -21.51 -15.83
CA ASP A 195 13.98 -21.05 -16.52
C ASP A 195 15.30 -21.27 -15.78
N ALA A 196 15.31 -21.62 -14.48
CA ALA A 196 16.59 -21.87 -13.78
C ALA A 196 17.16 -23.29 -14.06
N ALA A 197 16.30 -24.24 -14.41
CA ALA A 197 16.72 -25.57 -14.79
C ALA A 197 17.18 -25.68 -16.28
N SER A 198 16.88 -24.64 -17.07
CA SER A 198 17.26 -24.52 -18.49
C SER A 198 18.28 -23.41 -18.73
N ARG A 199 18.99 -22.95 -17.72
CA ARG A 199 20.21 -22.17 -17.89
C ARG A 199 21.37 -23.11 -18.27
N GLU A 200 21.20 -23.98 -19.28
CA GLU A 200 22.26 -24.17 -20.24
C GLU A 200 22.72 -22.79 -20.63
N GLU A 201 24.02 -22.52 -20.50
CA GLU A 201 24.62 -21.24 -20.88
C GLU A 201 24.12 -20.87 -22.27
N LEU A 202 23.02 -20.09 -22.33
CA LEU A 202 22.49 -19.59 -23.59
C LEU A 202 23.50 -18.56 -24.09
N ARG A 203 24.44 -19.03 -24.91
CA ARG A 203 25.39 -18.21 -25.66
C ARG A 203 24.74 -17.85 -26.98
N ASP A 204 24.89 -16.60 -27.42
CA ASP A 204 24.41 -16.12 -28.71
C ASP A 204 22.88 -16.26 -28.90
N HIS A 205 22.09 -15.89 -27.86
CA HIS A 205 20.63 -15.92 -27.91
C HIS A 205 19.99 -14.52 -28.04
N LEU A 206 18.81 -14.47 -28.62
CA LEU A 206 18.00 -13.27 -28.74
C LEU A 206 17.09 -13.14 -27.53
N MET A 207 17.17 -12.03 -26.80
CA MET A 207 16.24 -11.71 -25.70
C MET A 207 15.06 -10.88 -26.24
N ILE A 208 13.85 -11.41 -26.15
CA ILE A 208 12.62 -10.72 -26.60
C ILE A 208 11.89 -10.16 -25.40
N ILE A 209 11.98 -8.83 -25.20
CA ILE A 209 11.25 -8.13 -24.14
C ILE A 209 9.89 -7.68 -24.69
N GLY A 210 8.82 -8.34 -24.25
CA GLY A 210 7.46 -8.09 -24.70
C GLY A 210 6.98 -9.05 -25.77
N PHE A 211 5.99 -9.90 -25.43
CA PHE A 211 5.46 -10.96 -26.32
C PHE A 211 4.13 -10.58 -26.99
N GLY A 212 4.00 -9.29 -27.35
CA GLY A 212 2.91 -8.77 -28.18
C GLY A 212 3.02 -9.23 -29.65
N ILE A 213 2.32 -8.52 -30.56
CA ILE A 213 2.33 -8.87 -32.00
C ILE A 213 3.75 -8.87 -32.56
N GLY A 214 4.55 -7.84 -32.28
CA GLY A 214 5.94 -7.72 -32.71
C GLY A 214 6.84 -8.80 -32.14
N GLY A 215 6.76 -9.07 -30.82
CA GLY A 215 7.54 -10.13 -30.15
C GLY A 215 7.23 -11.52 -30.71
N LYS A 216 5.96 -11.81 -31.00
CA LYS A 216 5.56 -13.07 -31.67
C LYS A 216 6.16 -13.23 -33.06
N TYR A 217 6.24 -12.15 -33.84
CA TYR A 217 6.89 -12.20 -35.17
C TYR A 217 8.40 -12.42 -35.05
N LEU A 218 9.05 -11.71 -34.13
CA LEU A 218 10.48 -11.89 -33.84
C LEU A 218 10.79 -13.32 -33.40
N ALA A 219 10.03 -13.88 -32.46
CA ALA A 219 10.20 -15.25 -31.99
C ALA A 219 10.03 -16.26 -33.13
N ARG A 220 9.04 -16.08 -34.01
CA ARG A 220 8.84 -16.95 -35.18
C ARG A 220 10.00 -16.85 -36.18
N THR A 221 10.54 -15.66 -36.39
CA THR A 221 11.66 -15.43 -37.28
C THR A 221 12.94 -16.01 -36.73
N ALA A 222 13.24 -15.79 -35.45
CA ALA A 222 14.38 -16.37 -34.75
C ALA A 222 14.33 -17.90 -34.79
N ARG A 223 13.14 -18.49 -34.53
CA ARG A 223 12.96 -19.95 -34.62
C ARG A 223 13.23 -20.51 -36.03
N LYS A 224 12.81 -19.79 -37.09
CA LYS A 224 13.07 -20.16 -38.48
C LYS A 224 14.55 -20.01 -38.85
N ALA A 225 15.25 -19.06 -38.24
CA ALA A 225 16.66 -18.80 -38.44
C ALA A 225 17.58 -19.71 -37.57
N GLY A 226 17.00 -20.57 -36.71
CA GLY A 226 17.78 -21.42 -35.80
C GLY A 226 18.46 -20.64 -34.66
N ILE A 227 18.04 -19.39 -34.41
CA ILE A 227 18.60 -18.56 -33.34
C ILE A 227 17.83 -18.86 -32.04
N PRO A 228 18.54 -19.31 -30.97
CA PRO A 228 17.89 -19.49 -29.66
C PRO A 228 17.39 -18.18 -29.14
N TYR A 229 16.19 -18.16 -28.52
CA TYR A 229 15.59 -16.95 -27.95
C TYR A 229 14.94 -17.24 -26.60
N VAL A 230 14.90 -16.18 -25.76
CA VAL A 230 14.29 -16.15 -24.43
C VAL A 230 13.36 -14.97 -24.34
#